data_05dea374b93d4fdd767ccf70e55a88a7
#
_entry.id   05dea374b93d4fdd767ccf70e55a88a7
#
_cell.length_a   1.000
_cell.length_b   1.000
_cell.length_c   1.000
_cell.angle_alpha   90.00
_cell.angle_beta   90.00
_cell.angle_gamma   90.00
#
_symmetry.space_group_name_H-M   'P 1'
#
loop_
_entity.id
_entity.type
_entity.pdbx_description
1 polymer ?
#
loop_
_entity_poly.entity_id
_entity_poly.type
_entity_poly.pdbx_seq_one_letter_code
_entity_poly.pdbx_strand_id
1 'polypeptide(L)'
;MRFLNSRTLRYFGQRARELAHNFENAHHPYEERQGGRSWEDYYRRRWQHDKVVRSTHGVNCTGSCSFDVFVKDGIIVWEAQKTDYPTPHPDFPDYEPRGCPRGVSASWYVYSPLRVKYPYIRGKLLEMWKAAKQANNNDPVAAWEAIQSDPAKRKAYQQARGKGGFVRFSWDEASEIIAASLISTIKKHGPDRIFGFTPLPAMSMTSFASGARFLSMLGASMVSFYDWYCDLPPASPQIWGEQTDVPESADWYNAGYIISWGSNLPQTRTPDAHFYVEARYRGTKIAAISPDYADFTKFADHWLP
;
A
#
# COMPACT_ATOMS: atom_id res chain seq x y z
N MET A 1 -15.41 -23.53 10.69
CA MET A 1 -15.85 -22.45 9.82
C MET A 1 -15.85 -21.10 10.55
N ARG A 2 -14.69 -20.48 10.77
CA ARG A 2 -14.54 -19.10 11.28
C ARG A 2 -13.48 -18.34 10.46
N PHE A 3 -13.65 -18.34 9.12
CA PHE A 3 -12.64 -17.76 8.24
C PHE A 3 -12.93 -16.31 7.82
N LEU A 4 -14.14 -15.83 8.05
CA LEU A 4 -14.51 -14.48 7.64
C LEU A 4 -14.89 -13.67 8.88
N ASN A 5 -14.34 -12.45 9.02
CA ASN A 5 -14.80 -11.56 10.07
C ASN A 5 -16.19 -11.00 9.73
N SER A 6 -16.88 -10.43 10.74
CA SER A 6 -18.25 -9.93 10.58
C SER A 6 -18.39 -8.84 9.49
N ARG A 7 -17.35 -8.03 9.25
CA ARG A 7 -17.35 -7.00 8.20
C ARG A 7 -17.20 -7.62 6.80
N THR A 8 -16.31 -8.58 6.66
CA THR A 8 -16.14 -9.32 5.40
C THR A 8 -17.41 -10.08 5.05
N LEU A 9 -18.04 -10.74 6.02
CA LEU A 9 -19.33 -11.44 5.80
C LEU A 9 -20.43 -10.46 5.40
N ARG A 10 -20.52 -9.28 6.01
CA ARG A 10 -21.49 -8.25 5.64
C ARG A 10 -21.27 -7.74 4.22
N TYR A 11 -20.03 -7.45 3.85
CA TYR A 11 -19.70 -6.99 2.50
C TYR A 11 -20.10 -8.02 1.43
N PHE A 12 -19.65 -9.26 1.57
CA PHE A 12 -20.01 -10.29 0.59
C PHE A 12 -21.49 -10.68 0.64
N GLY A 13 -22.10 -10.66 1.82
CA GLY A 13 -23.53 -10.89 1.96
C GLY A 13 -24.37 -9.81 1.29
N GLN A 14 -23.93 -8.55 1.34
CA GLN A 14 -24.57 -7.47 0.61
C GLN A 14 -24.39 -7.65 -0.91
N ARG A 15 -23.18 -7.94 -1.38
CA ARG A 15 -22.92 -8.19 -2.81
C ARG A 15 -23.68 -9.42 -3.35
N ALA A 16 -23.75 -10.47 -2.56
CA ALA A 16 -24.54 -11.66 -2.94
C ALA A 16 -26.05 -11.35 -3.06
N ARG A 17 -26.59 -10.56 -2.12
CA ARG A 17 -28.00 -10.11 -2.20
C ARG A 17 -28.25 -9.22 -3.42
N GLU A 18 -27.34 -8.32 -3.73
CA GLU A 18 -27.40 -7.47 -4.90
C GLU A 18 -27.40 -8.29 -6.21
N LEU A 19 -26.54 -9.31 -6.26
CA LEU A 19 -26.50 -10.24 -7.40
C LEU A 19 -27.77 -11.09 -7.50
N ALA A 20 -28.22 -11.68 -6.40
CA ALA A 20 -29.45 -12.47 -6.38
C ALA A 20 -30.66 -11.65 -6.83
N HIS A 21 -30.81 -10.42 -6.34
CA HIS A 21 -31.87 -9.51 -6.74
C HIS A 21 -31.81 -9.17 -8.23
N ASN A 22 -30.63 -9.07 -8.81
CA ASN A 22 -30.45 -8.89 -10.24
C ASN A 22 -30.90 -10.12 -11.06
N PHE A 23 -30.53 -11.32 -10.61
CA PHE A 23 -30.94 -12.56 -11.28
C PHE A 23 -32.45 -12.74 -11.23
N GLU A 24 -33.08 -12.48 -10.10
CA GLU A 24 -34.54 -12.51 -9.97
C GLU A 24 -35.20 -11.53 -10.95
N ASN A 25 -34.71 -10.30 -11.01
CA ASN A 25 -35.26 -9.27 -11.92
C ASN A 25 -34.94 -9.53 -13.39
N ALA A 26 -33.85 -10.22 -13.73
CA ALA A 26 -33.48 -10.54 -15.09
C ALA A 26 -34.39 -11.61 -15.72
N HIS A 27 -35.01 -12.45 -14.90
CA HIS A 27 -35.90 -13.54 -15.36
C HIS A 27 -37.37 -13.15 -15.44
N HIS A 28 -37.76 -11.95 -14.99
CA HIS A 28 -39.13 -11.50 -15.10
C HIS A 28 -39.45 -11.06 -16.52
N PRO A 29 -40.61 -11.50 -17.08
CA PRO A 29 -41.08 -11.04 -18.37
C PRO A 29 -41.24 -9.54 -18.43
N TYR A 30 -41.02 -8.93 -19.58
CA TYR A 30 -41.09 -7.48 -19.78
C TYR A 30 -42.43 -6.87 -19.34
N GLU A 31 -43.51 -7.61 -19.46
CA GLU A 31 -44.87 -7.19 -19.08
C GLU A 31 -45.04 -7.05 -17.56
N GLU A 32 -44.38 -7.86 -16.76
CA GLU A 32 -44.38 -7.72 -15.28
C GLU A 32 -43.59 -6.52 -14.79
N ARG A 33 -42.75 -5.96 -15.63
CA ARG A 33 -41.91 -4.77 -15.31
C ARG A 33 -42.64 -3.45 -15.46
N GLN A 34 -43.88 -3.44 -15.99
CA GLN A 34 -44.62 -2.19 -16.26
C GLN A 34 -45.02 -1.40 -15.01
N GLY A 35 -44.97 -1.95 -13.82
CA GLY A 35 -45.30 -1.28 -12.58
C GLY A 35 -44.09 -0.81 -11.75
N GLY A 36 -42.89 -1.23 -12.06
CA GLY A 36 -41.72 -0.93 -11.23
C GLY A 36 -40.41 -0.87 -12.00
N ARG A 37 -39.66 0.15 -11.78
CA ARG A 37 -38.27 0.28 -12.23
C ARG A 37 -37.32 -0.49 -11.28
N SER A 38 -37.78 -1.65 -10.75
CA SER A 38 -37.05 -2.44 -9.75
C SER A 38 -35.69 -2.94 -10.24
N TRP A 39 -35.54 -3.16 -11.55
CA TRP A 39 -34.25 -3.48 -12.14
C TRP A 39 -33.22 -2.33 -12.03
N GLU A 40 -33.71 -1.08 -11.92
CA GLU A 40 -32.85 0.08 -11.69
C GLU A 40 -32.44 0.20 -10.22
N ASP A 41 -33.17 -0.41 -9.30
CA ASP A 41 -32.86 -0.36 -7.87
C ASP A 41 -31.47 -0.90 -7.56
N TYR A 42 -31.01 -1.88 -8.32
CA TYR A 42 -29.65 -2.36 -8.22
C TYR A 42 -28.62 -1.24 -8.42
N TYR A 43 -28.77 -0.47 -9.48
CA TYR A 43 -27.86 0.63 -9.77
C TYR A 43 -28.04 1.76 -8.77
N ARG A 44 -29.26 2.07 -8.37
CA ARG A 44 -29.55 3.11 -7.37
C ARG A 44 -29.01 2.72 -5.99
N ARG A 45 -29.22 1.49 -5.54
CA ARG A 45 -28.77 1.00 -4.25
C ARG A 45 -27.25 0.80 -4.20
N ARG A 46 -26.61 0.50 -5.30
CA ARG A 46 -25.16 0.39 -5.38
C ARG A 46 -24.45 1.68 -4.97
N TRP A 47 -25.07 2.81 -5.24
CA TRP A 47 -24.51 4.13 -4.97
C TRP A 47 -24.97 4.73 -3.64
N GLN A 48 -25.85 4.06 -2.90
CA GLN A 48 -26.29 4.53 -1.59
C GLN A 48 -25.13 4.52 -0.60
N HIS A 49 -24.99 5.63 0.11
CA HIS A 49 -23.96 5.80 1.14
C HIS A 49 -24.49 6.70 2.25
N ASP A 50 -23.91 6.57 3.43
CA ASP A 50 -24.22 7.40 4.59
C ASP A 50 -23.28 8.58 4.69
N LYS A 51 -22.04 8.39 4.21
CA LYS A 51 -21.00 9.43 4.20
C LYS A 51 -19.98 9.20 3.09
N VAL A 52 -19.33 10.30 2.74
CA VAL A 52 -18.14 10.29 1.87
C VAL A 52 -16.95 10.72 2.70
N VAL A 53 -15.85 10.02 2.58
CA VAL A 53 -14.60 10.31 3.30
C VAL A 53 -13.48 10.44 2.28
N ARG A 54 -12.74 11.53 2.35
CA ARG A 54 -11.52 11.68 1.54
C ARG A 54 -10.43 10.78 2.09
N SER A 55 -9.82 10.00 1.22
CA SER A 55 -8.74 9.07 1.59
C SER A 55 -7.81 8.81 0.41
N THR A 56 -6.74 8.09 0.69
CA THR A 56 -5.86 7.49 -0.31
C THR A 56 -5.73 6.00 -0.03
N HIS A 57 -5.30 5.21 -1.01
CA HIS A 57 -4.97 3.81 -0.76
C HIS A 57 -3.51 3.65 -0.34
N GLY A 58 -3.23 2.67 0.51
CA GLY A 58 -1.91 2.42 1.05
C GLY A 58 -1.06 1.50 0.17
N VAL A 59 -0.87 1.84 -1.09
CA VAL A 59 0.03 1.11 -1.99
C VAL A 59 1.29 1.92 -2.27
N ASN A 60 2.34 1.21 -2.63
CA ASN A 60 3.64 1.77 -2.97
C ASN A 60 3.59 2.49 -4.33
N CYS A 61 2.98 3.67 -4.36
CA CYS A 61 2.80 4.47 -5.55
C CYS A 61 2.94 5.95 -5.21
N THR A 62 3.68 6.69 -5.99
CA THR A 62 3.89 8.14 -5.85
C THR A 62 2.87 8.98 -6.62
N GLY A 63 1.81 8.38 -7.12
CA GLY A 63 0.83 9.02 -8.00
C GLY A 63 -0.11 10.02 -7.35
N SER A 64 0.04 10.31 -6.05
CA SER A 64 -0.70 11.35 -5.34
C SER A 64 -2.23 11.26 -5.47
N CYS A 65 -2.79 10.06 -5.63
CA CYS A 65 -4.22 9.87 -5.78
C CYS A 65 -4.96 10.22 -4.50
N SER A 66 -6.05 10.95 -4.66
CA SER A 66 -7.02 11.20 -3.60
C SER A 66 -8.38 10.65 -4.05
N PHE A 67 -9.04 9.92 -3.16
CA PHE A 67 -10.32 9.29 -3.46
C PHE A 67 -11.41 9.81 -2.56
N ASP A 68 -12.60 9.97 -3.15
CA ASP A 68 -13.84 10.00 -2.41
C ASP A 68 -14.26 8.57 -2.13
N VAL A 69 -14.24 8.19 -0.87
CA VAL A 69 -14.58 6.85 -0.39
C VAL A 69 -16.00 6.89 0.15
N PHE A 70 -16.91 6.22 -0.52
CA PHE A 70 -18.33 6.15 -0.17
C PHE A 70 -18.55 5.01 0.81
N VAL A 71 -19.14 5.32 1.95
CA VAL A 71 -19.31 4.39 3.06
C VAL A 71 -20.80 4.26 3.38
N LYS A 72 -21.26 3.04 3.57
CA LYS A 72 -22.60 2.71 4.08
C LYS A 72 -22.48 1.72 5.25
N ASP A 73 -23.11 2.05 6.36
CA ASP A 73 -23.09 1.21 7.58
C ASP A 73 -21.67 0.79 8.01
N GLY A 74 -20.69 1.68 7.84
CA GLY A 74 -19.30 1.43 8.14
C GLY A 74 -18.56 0.51 7.14
N ILE A 75 -19.15 0.24 5.99
CA ILE A 75 -18.58 -0.56 4.90
C ILE A 75 -18.32 0.34 3.69
N ILE A 76 -17.13 0.26 3.13
CA ILE A 76 -16.82 0.93 1.86
C ILE A 76 -17.62 0.24 0.75
N VAL A 77 -18.43 1.01 0.05
CA VAL A 77 -19.26 0.50 -1.05
C VAL A 77 -18.74 0.93 -2.41
N TRP A 78 -18.03 2.05 -2.47
CA TRP A 78 -17.51 2.60 -3.70
C TRP A 78 -16.31 3.50 -3.43
N GLU A 79 -15.41 3.62 -4.41
CA GLU A 79 -14.34 4.63 -4.45
C GLU A 79 -14.34 5.33 -5.80
N ALA A 80 -14.16 6.64 -5.80
CA ALA A 80 -14.00 7.44 -7.01
C ALA A 80 -12.79 8.37 -6.88
N GLN A 81 -12.09 8.59 -7.98
CA GLN A 81 -11.02 9.56 -8.02
C GLN A 81 -11.59 10.96 -7.74
N LYS A 82 -10.98 11.66 -6.79
CA LYS A 82 -11.27 13.07 -6.53
C LYS A 82 -10.75 13.92 -7.70
N THR A 83 -11.58 14.84 -8.21
CA THR A 83 -11.24 15.62 -9.39
C THR A 83 -11.11 17.12 -9.14
N ASP A 84 -11.41 17.57 -7.92
CA ASP A 84 -11.36 18.98 -7.51
C ASP A 84 -10.01 19.37 -6.89
N TYR A 85 -8.91 18.96 -7.49
CA TYR A 85 -7.60 19.41 -7.06
C TYR A 85 -7.47 20.91 -7.34
N PRO A 86 -6.86 21.67 -6.42
CA PRO A 86 -6.62 23.07 -6.67
C PRO A 86 -5.61 23.24 -7.79
N THR A 87 -5.85 24.18 -8.68
CA THR A 87 -4.86 24.62 -9.66
C THR A 87 -3.78 25.39 -8.92
N PRO A 88 -2.51 24.98 -9.00
CA PRO A 88 -1.42 25.63 -8.24
C PRO A 88 -1.17 27.07 -8.67
N HIS A 89 -1.36 27.39 -9.94
CA HIS A 89 -1.17 28.73 -10.49
C HIS A 89 -2.05 28.91 -11.75
N PRO A 90 -2.61 30.09 -11.99
CA PRO A 90 -3.48 30.35 -13.15
C PRO A 90 -2.83 30.07 -14.51
N ASP A 91 -1.51 30.21 -14.61
CA ASP A 91 -0.76 30.00 -15.83
C ASP A 91 -0.31 28.53 -16.05
N PHE A 92 -0.54 27.66 -15.06
CA PHE A 92 -0.23 26.23 -15.20
C PHE A 92 -1.46 25.46 -15.69
N PRO A 93 -1.25 24.41 -16.49
CA PRO A 93 -2.29 23.48 -16.84
C PRO A 93 -2.88 22.85 -15.59
N ASP A 94 -4.17 22.55 -15.61
CA ASP A 94 -4.81 21.78 -14.55
C ASP A 94 -4.11 20.43 -14.39
N TYR A 95 -4.01 19.97 -13.14
CA TYR A 95 -3.37 18.70 -12.81
C TYR A 95 -4.08 17.51 -13.48
N GLU A 96 -5.36 17.66 -13.85
CA GLU A 96 -6.18 16.60 -14.44
C GLU A 96 -6.06 15.27 -13.69
N PRO A 97 -6.46 15.20 -12.41
CA PRO A 97 -6.21 14.05 -11.57
C PRO A 97 -6.84 12.79 -12.14
N ARG A 98 -6.04 11.77 -12.38
CA ARG A 98 -6.45 10.48 -12.93
C ARG A 98 -6.00 9.37 -12.00
N GLY A 99 -6.98 8.63 -11.46
CA GLY A 99 -6.68 7.40 -10.71
C GLY A 99 -6.43 6.22 -11.64
N CYS A 100 -6.01 5.11 -11.05
CA CYS A 100 -5.84 3.85 -11.78
C CYS A 100 -6.81 2.79 -11.24
N PRO A 101 -7.02 1.67 -11.97
CA PRO A 101 -7.90 0.58 -11.54
C PRO A 101 -7.55 0.00 -10.17
N ARG A 102 -6.27 0.03 -9.78
CA ARG A 102 -5.83 -0.45 -8.47
C ARG A 102 -6.40 0.39 -7.33
N GLY A 103 -6.41 1.71 -7.49
CA GLY A 103 -6.96 2.63 -6.49
C GLY A 103 -8.46 2.46 -6.33
N VAL A 104 -9.20 2.48 -7.43
CA VAL A 104 -10.67 2.36 -7.41
C VAL A 104 -11.19 0.98 -7.04
N SER A 105 -10.30 0.01 -6.86
CA SER A 105 -10.61 -1.34 -6.40
C SER A 105 -10.05 -1.65 -5.01
N ALA A 106 -9.59 -0.66 -4.26
CA ALA A 106 -8.92 -0.86 -2.97
C ALA A 106 -9.82 -1.56 -1.93
N SER A 107 -11.13 -1.32 -1.94
CA SER A 107 -12.08 -2.01 -1.06
C SER A 107 -12.08 -3.54 -1.26
N TRP A 108 -11.81 -4.02 -2.46
CA TRP A 108 -11.71 -5.46 -2.72
C TRP A 108 -10.54 -6.09 -1.96
N TYR A 109 -9.42 -5.38 -1.81
CA TYR A 109 -8.29 -5.84 -0.98
C TYR A 109 -8.67 -5.82 0.52
N VAL A 110 -9.35 -4.77 0.96
CA VAL A 110 -9.76 -4.63 2.36
C VAL A 110 -10.69 -5.75 2.80
N TYR A 111 -11.62 -6.14 1.95
CA TYR A 111 -12.66 -7.15 2.27
C TYR A 111 -12.38 -8.53 1.68
N SER A 112 -11.29 -8.70 0.94
CA SER A 112 -10.92 -9.98 0.33
C SER A 112 -10.86 -11.12 1.35
N PRO A 113 -11.41 -12.29 1.03
CA PRO A 113 -11.23 -13.49 1.83
C PRO A 113 -9.79 -13.97 1.88
N LEU A 114 -8.98 -13.59 0.87
CA LEU A 114 -7.55 -13.93 0.78
C LEU A 114 -6.66 -13.01 1.62
N ARG A 115 -7.23 -11.94 2.17
CA ARG A 115 -6.48 -11.04 3.04
C ARG A 115 -5.90 -11.78 4.24
N VAL A 116 -4.61 -11.61 4.50
CA VAL A 116 -3.94 -12.15 5.70
C VAL A 116 -4.55 -11.51 6.94
N LYS A 117 -5.17 -12.32 7.81
CA LYS A 117 -5.94 -11.86 8.97
C LYS A 117 -5.26 -12.11 10.31
N TYR A 118 -4.25 -12.93 10.30
CA TYR A 118 -3.58 -13.41 11.51
C TYR A 118 -2.07 -13.35 11.33
N PRO A 119 -1.31 -13.18 12.40
CA PRO A 119 0.13 -13.32 12.31
C PRO A 119 0.51 -14.78 12.01
N TYR A 120 1.62 -14.91 11.31
CA TYR A 120 2.23 -16.20 10.99
C TYR A 120 3.68 -16.17 11.41
N ILE A 121 4.15 -17.29 11.94
CA ILE A 121 5.53 -17.50 12.32
C ILE A 121 6.04 -18.77 11.65
N ARG A 122 7.35 -18.88 11.42
CA ARG A 122 7.94 -20.15 11.01
C ARG A 122 7.75 -21.18 12.12
N GLY A 123 7.19 -22.33 11.79
CA GLY A 123 6.95 -23.40 12.76
C GLY A 123 8.22 -23.78 13.55
N LYS A 124 9.37 -23.82 12.86
CA LYS A 124 10.66 -24.10 13.51
C LYS A 124 11.03 -23.08 14.60
N LEU A 125 10.76 -21.80 14.37
CA LEU A 125 10.98 -20.77 15.40
C LEU A 125 9.98 -20.90 16.55
N LEU A 126 8.71 -21.20 16.24
CA LEU A 126 7.69 -21.36 17.26
C LEU A 126 7.97 -22.54 18.20
N GLU A 127 8.42 -23.67 17.66
CA GLU A 127 8.87 -24.83 18.46
C GLU A 127 9.98 -24.43 19.42
N MET A 128 11.03 -23.79 18.92
CA MET A 128 12.15 -23.30 19.73
C MET A 128 11.71 -22.29 20.78
N TRP A 129 10.80 -21.38 20.42
CA TRP A 129 10.26 -20.38 21.31
C TRP A 129 9.51 -20.99 22.49
N LYS A 130 8.59 -21.92 22.22
CA LYS A 130 7.85 -22.62 23.26
C LYS A 130 8.74 -23.41 24.20
N ALA A 131 9.70 -24.15 23.65
CA ALA A 131 10.66 -24.90 24.45
C ALA A 131 11.55 -23.99 25.30
N ALA A 132 12.02 -22.88 24.72
CA ALA A 132 12.86 -21.92 25.44
C ALA A 132 12.07 -21.20 26.56
N LYS A 133 10.81 -20.83 26.34
CA LYS A 133 9.95 -20.25 27.39
C LYS A 133 9.78 -21.20 28.55
N GLN A 134 9.46 -22.46 28.27
CA GLN A 134 9.30 -23.48 29.30
C GLN A 134 10.61 -23.68 30.12
N ALA A 135 11.76 -23.66 29.46
CA ALA A 135 13.05 -23.82 30.12
C ALA A 135 13.52 -22.59 30.91
N ASN A 136 12.94 -21.41 30.67
CA ASN A 136 13.31 -20.14 31.31
C ASN A 136 12.19 -19.54 32.15
N ASN A 137 11.40 -20.35 32.83
CA ASN A 137 10.31 -19.93 33.73
C ASN A 137 9.31 -18.97 33.08
N ASN A 138 9.05 -19.14 31.79
CA ASN A 138 8.21 -18.29 30.95
C ASN A 138 8.70 -16.82 30.81
N ASP A 139 9.95 -16.52 31.15
CA ASP A 139 10.54 -15.21 30.83
C ASP A 139 10.77 -15.12 29.31
N PRO A 140 10.09 -14.22 28.61
CA PRO A 140 10.19 -14.12 27.17
C PRO A 140 11.56 -13.59 26.71
N VAL A 141 12.19 -12.70 27.48
CA VAL A 141 13.49 -12.13 27.11
C VAL A 141 14.58 -13.20 27.25
N ALA A 142 14.59 -13.91 28.38
CA ALA A 142 15.52 -15.01 28.60
C ALA A 142 15.35 -16.14 27.56
N ALA A 143 14.09 -16.45 27.21
CA ALA A 143 13.80 -17.43 26.15
C ALA A 143 14.35 -17.01 24.79
N TRP A 144 14.18 -15.75 24.41
CA TRP A 144 14.73 -15.21 23.16
C TRP A 144 16.26 -15.28 23.18
N GLU A 145 16.88 -14.88 24.29
CA GLU A 145 18.33 -14.92 24.45
C GLU A 145 18.90 -16.34 24.37
N ALA A 146 18.23 -17.33 24.94
CA ALA A 146 18.60 -18.72 24.87
C ALA A 146 18.55 -19.29 23.44
N ILE A 147 17.70 -18.73 22.57
CA ILE A 147 17.67 -19.08 21.15
C ILE A 147 18.80 -18.37 20.41
N GLN A 148 19.03 -17.09 20.69
CA GLN A 148 20.00 -16.28 19.95
C GLN A 148 21.46 -16.58 20.35
N SER A 149 21.71 -16.95 21.57
CA SER A 149 23.06 -17.31 22.04
C SER A 149 23.52 -18.67 21.55
N ASP A 150 22.63 -19.56 21.14
CA ASP A 150 22.93 -20.87 20.59
C ASP A 150 23.06 -20.79 19.06
N PRO A 151 24.30 -20.92 18.52
CA PRO A 151 24.53 -20.82 17.07
C PRO A 151 23.79 -21.89 16.27
N ALA A 152 23.58 -23.09 16.84
CA ALA A 152 22.87 -24.17 16.15
C ALA A 152 21.38 -23.86 16.02
N LYS A 153 20.74 -23.39 17.09
CA LYS A 153 19.34 -22.95 17.05
C LYS A 153 19.13 -21.78 16.11
N ARG A 154 20.00 -20.76 16.21
CA ARG A 154 19.94 -19.58 15.33
C ARG A 154 20.07 -19.99 13.86
N LYS A 155 21.03 -20.85 13.52
CA LYS A 155 21.22 -21.35 12.17
C LYS A 155 20.01 -22.17 11.69
N ALA A 156 19.45 -23.00 12.55
CA ALA A 156 18.32 -23.88 12.20
C ALA A 156 17.07 -23.10 11.78
N TYR A 157 16.67 -22.06 12.51
CA TYR A 157 15.50 -21.27 12.07
C TYR A 157 15.80 -20.34 10.89
N GLN A 158 17.04 -19.85 10.77
CA GLN A 158 17.46 -19.06 9.62
C GLN A 158 17.43 -19.88 8.32
N GLN A 159 17.87 -21.12 8.36
CA GLN A 159 17.83 -22.05 7.24
C GLN A 159 16.43 -22.49 6.83
N ALA A 160 15.41 -22.27 7.67
CA ALA A 160 14.02 -22.47 7.32
C ALA A 160 13.45 -21.34 6.44
N ARG A 161 14.21 -20.26 6.24
CA ARG A 161 13.79 -19.14 5.38
C ARG A 161 13.65 -19.60 3.92
N GLY A 162 12.54 -19.20 3.28
CA GLY A 162 12.25 -19.58 1.90
C GLY A 162 11.68 -20.99 1.70
N LYS A 163 11.59 -21.81 2.76
CA LYS A 163 11.14 -23.21 2.67
C LYS A 163 9.67 -23.41 3.11
N GLY A 164 8.92 -22.33 3.33
CA GLY A 164 7.56 -22.42 3.83
C GLY A 164 7.49 -22.78 5.31
N GLY A 165 6.49 -23.61 5.69
CA GLY A 165 6.32 -24.07 7.07
C GLY A 165 5.82 -22.98 8.02
N PHE A 166 5.07 -22.01 7.53
CA PHE A 166 4.43 -21.00 8.36
C PHE A 166 3.23 -21.60 9.09
N VAL A 167 3.12 -21.28 10.38
CA VAL A 167 1.99 -21.62 11.22
C VAL A 167 1.34 -20.36 11.76
N ARG A 168 0.03 -20.40 11.89
CA ARG A 168 -0.74 -19.33 12.50
C ARG A 168 -0.53 -19.32 14.01
N PHE A 169 -0.38 -18.13 14.59
CA PHE A 169 -0.34 -17.92 16.02
C PHE A 169 -1.13 -16.67 16.43
N SER A 170 -1.22 -16.38 17.73
CA SER A 170 -2.01 -15.26 18.23
C SER A 170 -1.27 -13.92 18.09
N TRP A 171 -2.01 -12.81 18.16
CA TRP A 171 -1.41 -11.48 18.24
C TRP A 171 -0.63 -11.25 19.54
N ASP A 172 -1.07 -11.85 20.63
CA ASP A 172 -0.40 -11.75 21.93
C ASP A 172 0.96 -12.43 21.87
N GLU A 173 1.01 -13.67 21.36
CA GLU A 173 2.27 -14.39 21.15
C GLU A 173 3.20 -13.65 20.16
N ALA A 174 2.62 -13.07 19.10
CA ALA A 174 3.40 -12.29 18.12
C ALA A 174 4.02 -11.06 18.77
N SER A 175 3.24 -10.32 19.55
CA SER A 175 3.70 -9.12 20.24
C SER A 175 4.75 -9.46 21.30
N GLU A 176 4.56 -10.56 22.02
CA GLU A 176 5.50 -11.02 23.04
C GLU A 176 6.87 -11.36 22.44
N ILE A 177 6.92 -12.14 21.37
CA ILE A 177 8.21 -12.54 20.76
C ILE A 177 8.92 -11.33 20.10
N ILE A 178 8.16 -10.40 19.51
CA ILE A 178 8.72 -9.16 18.96
C ILE A 178 9.29 -8.30 20.10
N ALA A 179 8.51 -8.08 21.15
CA ALA A 179 8.94 -7.28 22.30
C ALA A 179 10.18 -7.90 22.96
N ALA A 180 10.22 -9.22 23.15
CA ALA A 180 11.38 -9.92 23.72
C ALA A 180 12.64 -9.69 22.88
N SER A 181 12.52 -9.74 21.56
CA SER A 181 13.66 -9.51 20.66
C SER A 181 14.17 -8.07 20.72
N LEU A 182 13.28 -7.09 20.77
CA LEU A 182 13.62 -5.68 20.87
C LEU A 182 14.28 -5.37 22.24
N ILE A 183 13.67 -5.85 23.32
CA ILE A 183 14.19 -5.64 24.70
C ILE A 183 15.57 -6.27 24.86
N SER A 184 15.77 -7.49 24.36
CA SER A 184 17.08 -8.16 24.40
C SER A 184 18.14 -7.35 23.64
N THR A 185 17.77 -6.80 22.47
CA THR A 185 18.69 -5.94 21.69
C THR A 185 19.03 -4.67 22.43
N ILE A 186 18.03 -3.97 23.00
CA ILE A 186 18.22 -2.75 23.77
C ILE A 186 19.12 -2.98 24.97
N LYS A 187 18.86 -4.05 25.74
CA LYS A 187 19.66 -4.38 26.91
C LYS A 187 21.13 -4.68 26.61
N LYS A 188 21.39 -5.35 25.47
CA LYS A 188 22.76 -5.79 25.11
C LYS A 188 23.55 -4.76 24.34
N HIS A 189 22.89 -3.96 23.52
CA HIS A 189 23.57 -3.18 22.50
C HIS A 189 23.12 -1.71 22.43
N GLY A 190 22.07 -1.34 23.14
CA GLY A 190 21.44 -0.04 23.05
C GLY A 190 20.31 0.02 22.00
N PRO A 191 19.41 1.00 22.12
CA PRO A 191 18.27 1.14 21.22
C PRO A 191 18.64 1.57 19.80
N ASP A 192 19.78 2.23 19.62
CA ASP A 192 20.34 2.66 18.34
C ASP A 192 20.73 1.48 17.42
N ARG A 193 20.78 0.27 17.97
CA ARG A 193 20.97 -0.97 17.20
C ARG A 193 19.70 -1.54 16.62
N ILE A 194 18.57 -0.94 16.93
CA ILE A 194 17.31 -1.20 16.25
C ILE A 194 17.18 -0.19 15.11
N PHE A 195 17.09 -0.71 13.90
CA PHE A 195 16.92 0.08 12.71
C PHE A 195 15.50 -0.08 12.19
N GLY A 196 14.83 1.03 11.99
CA GLY A 196 13.48 1.06 11.46
C GLY A 196 13.40 1.85 10.17
N PHE A 197 12.61 1.31 9.25
CA PHE A 197 12.32 1.91 7.98
C PHE A 197 10.85 2.29 7.95
N THR A 198 10.56 3.57 7.95
CA THR A 198 9.18 4.04 7.90
C THR A 198 8.77 4.47 6.52
N PRO A 199 7.46 4.66 6.34
CA PRO A 199 6.82 4.42 5.08
C PRO A 199 7.06 5.48 4.04
N LEU A 200 6.55 5.14 2.88
CA LEU A 200 6.42 5.99 1.72
C LEU A 200 5.60 7.25 2.02
N PRO A 201 5.99 8.41 1.50
CA PRO A 201 5.29 9.67 1.70
C PRO A 201 3.85 9.68 1.17
N ALA A 202 3.57 8.86 0.16
CA ALA A 202 2.23 8.75 -0.43
C ALA A 202 1.21 7.99 0.43
N MET A 203 1.60 7.53 1.61
CA MET A 203 0.71 6.84 2.54
C MET A 203 -0.08 7.82 3.40
N SER A 204 -1.15 7.30 4.04
CA SER A 204 -1.90 8.09 5.01
C SER A 204 -0.99 8.57 6.15
N MET A 205 -1.25 9.76 6.66
CA MET A 205 -0.49 10.33 7.78
C MET A 205 -0.49 9.41 9.01
N THR A 206 -1.58 8.69 9.25
CA THR A 206 -1.65 7.71 10.35
C THR A 206 -0.67 6.56 10.15
N SER A 207 -0.56 6.03 8.94
CA SER A 207 0.39 4.96 8.62
C SER A 207 1.83 5.44 8.73
N PHE A 208 2.10 6.65 8.28
CA PHE A 208 3.42 7.29 8.42
C PHE A 208 3.77 7.49 9.89
N ALA A 209 2.90 8.16 10.64
CA ALA A 209 3.15 8.54 12.01
C ALA A 209 3.27 7.35 12.97
N SER A 210 2.55 6.25 12.75
CA SER A 210 2.57 5.09 13.65
C SER A 210 3.95 4.43 13.73
N GLY A 211 4.60 4.21 12.60
CA GLY A 211 5.95 3.65 12.55
C GLY A 211 6.99 4.59 13.13
N ALA A 212 6.96 5.85 12.73
CA ALA A 212 7.86 6.88 13.26
C ALA A 212 7.73 7.03 14.76
N ARG A 213 6.49 7.10 15.28
CA ARG A 213 6.22 7.18 16.72
C ARG A 213 6.79 5.99 17.47
N PHE A 214 6.55 4.77 16.97
CA PHE A 214 7.05 3.55 17.60
C PHE A 214 8.57 3.55 17.72
N LEU A 215 9.27 3.84 16.63
CA LEU A 215 10.74 3.85 16.60
C LEU A 215 11.32 4.95 17.48
N SER A 216 10.72 6.15 17.44
CA SER A 216 11.15 7.27 18.29
C SER A 216 10.97 6.96 19.79
N MET A 217 9.87 6.31 20.16
CA MET A 217 9.63 5.91 21.57
C MET A 217 10.61 4.85 22.05
N LEU A 218 11.15 4.02 21.17
CA LEU A 218 12.19 3.04 21.50
C LEU A 218 13.58 3.65 21.55
N GLY A 219 13.78 4.84 21.02
CA GLY A 219 15.11 5.41 20.79
C GLY A 219 15.87 4.73 19.65
N ALA A 220 15.15 4.11 18.73
CA ALA A 220 15.70 3.37 17.60
C ALA A 220 16.14 4.31 16.47
N SER A 221 17.07 3.86 15.65
CA SER A 221 17.47 4.55 14.43
C SER A 221 16.35 4.45 13.39
N MET A 222 15.94 5.59 12.89
CA MET A 222 14.84 5.69 11.92
C MET A 222 15.33 6.31 10.62
N VAL A 223 15.01 5.68 9.51
CA VAL A 223 15.19 6.24 8.17
C VAL A 223 13.87 6.23 7.42
N SER A 224 13.71 7.17 6.52
CA SER A 224 12.59 7.24 5.60
C SER A 224 12.91 6.51 4.28
N PHE A 225 11.89 6.34 3.47
CA PHE A 225 12.07 5.84 2.12
C PHE A 225 13.07 6.70 1.32
N TYR A 226 13.00 8.00 1.45
CA TYR A 226 13.89 8.93 0.75
C TYR A 226 15.34 8.81 1.21
N ASP A 227 15.58 8.61 2.49
CA ASP A 227 16.95 8.41 3.01
C ASP A 227 17.57 7.11 2.51
N TRP A 228 16.72 6.08 2.32
CA TRP A 228 17.19 4.75 1.91
C TRP A 228 17.50 4.65 0.43
N TYR A 229 16.56 5.11 -0.40
CA TYR A 229 16.70 4.95 -1.85
C TYR A 229 17.54 6.05 -2.50
N CYS A 230 17.69 7.18 -1.85
CA CYS A 230 18.40 8.34 -2.39
C CYS A 230 17.92 8.76 -3.78
N ASP A 231 16.64 8.52 -4.08
CA ASP A 231 16.06 8.81 -5.37
C ASP A 231 15.80 10.31 -5.58
N LEU A 232 15.70 11.08 -4.50
CA LEU A 232 15.56 12.52 -4.55
C LEU A 232 16.78 13.25 -4.01
N PRO A 233 17.27 12.94 -2.85
CA PRO A 233 18.51 13.50 -2.30
C PRO A 233 19.66 12.51 -2.49
N PRO A 234 20.90 12.87 -2.32
CA PRO A 234 21.37 14.15 -1.80
C PRO A 234 21.54 15.24 -2.86
N ALA A 235 21.34 14.92 -4.15
CA ALA A 235 21.59 15.88 -5.21
C ALA A 235 20.56 17.03 -5.24
N SER A 236 19.26 16.71 -5.01
CA SER A 236 18.21 17.73 -5.06
C SER A 236 18.41 18.87 -4.06
N PRO A 237 18.70 18.63 -2.77
CA PRO A 237 19.00 19.72 -1.85
C PRO A 237 20.23 20.56 -2.21
N GLN A 238 21.23 19.91 -2.82
CA GLN A 238 22.45 20.63 -3.21
C GLN A 238 22.25 21.53 -4.44
N ILE A 239 21.33 21.15 -5.32
CA ILE A 239 21.08 21.89 -6.57
C ILE A 239 19.95 22.90 -6.39
N TRP A 240 18.86 22.51 -5.73
CA TRP A 240 17.62 23.29 -5.63
C TRP A 240 17.26 23.75 -4.23
N GLY A 241 17.97 23.30 -3.20
CA GLY A 241 17.68 23.63 -1.80
C GLY A 241 16.51 22.85 -1.21
N GLU A 242 15.89 21.96 -1.96
CA GLU A 242 14.72 21.15 -1.55
C GLU A 242 14.91 19.67 -1.82
N GLN A 243 14.28 18.85 -0.99
CA GLN A 243 14.34 17.40 -1.07
C GLN A 243 13.13 16.79 -1.81
N THR A 244 12.45 17.56 -2.62
CA THR A 244 11.24 17.14 -3.32
C THR A 244 11.40 17.22 -4.83
N ASP A 245 10.51 16.54 -5.56
CA ASP A 245 10.43 16.67 -7.00
C ASP A 245 9.98 18.09 -7.36
N VAL A 246 10.73 18.74 -8.20
CA VAL A 246 10.43 20.05 -8.78
C VAL A 246 10.78 19.96 -10.26
N PRO A 247 9.95 20.38 -11.15
CA PRO A 247 8.63 20.98 -11.06
C PRO A 247 7.49 19.97 -10.92
N GLU A 248 6.25 20.49 -10.86
CA GLU A 248 5.05 19.66 -10.93
C GLU A 248 4.92 18.91 -12.25
N SER A 249 4.22 17.77 -12.27
CA SER A 249 4.07 16.92 -13.46
C SER A 249 3.40 17.64 -14.62
N ALA A 250 2.50 18.60 -14.35
CA ALA A 250 1.87 19.43 -15.39
C ALA A 250 2.86 20.30 -16.17
N ASP A 251 3.99 20.68 -15.56
CA ASP A 251 5.03 21.47 -16.23
C ASP A 251 5.77 20.67 -17.32
N TRP A 252 5.65 19.36 -17.34
CA TRP A 252 6.21 18.54 -18.41
C TRP A 252 5.65 18.91 -19.78
N TYR A 253 4.47 19.51 -19.84
CA TYR A 253 3.91 20.04 -21.09
C TYR A 253 4.72 21.20 -21.69
N ASN A 254 5.52 21.89 -20.88
CA ASN A 254 6.38 22.98 -21.31
C ASN A 254 7.79 22.51 -21.68
N ALA A 255 8.11 21.23 -21.47
CA ALA A 255 9.42 20.69 -21.79
C ALA A 255 9.56 20.47 -23.29
N GLY A 256 10.65 20.95 -23.89
CA GLY A 256 11.04 20.62 -25.28
C GLY A 256 11.64 19.21 -25.36
N TYR A 257 12.26 18.72 -24.27
CA TYR A 257 12.91 17.44 -24.22
C TYR A 257 12.79 16.82 -22.80
N ILE A 258 12.42 15.56 -22.72
CA ILE A 258 12.31 14.81 -21.46
C ILE A 258 13.29 13.63 -21.51
N ILE A 259 14.12 13.49 -20.47
CA ILE A 259 14.96 12.32 -20.26
C ILE A 259 14.37 11.51 -19.12
N SER A 260 13.88 10.30 -19.42
CA SER A 260 13.38 9.36 -18.43
C SER A 260 14.49 8.37 -18.06
N TRP A 261 15.05 8.52 -16.88
CA TRP A 261 16.23 7.78 -16.45
C TRP A 261 15.84 6.68 -15.47
N GLY A 262 15.69 5.46 -15.95
CA GLY A 262 15.31 4.29 -15.15
C GLY A 262 13.92 4.38 -14.51
N SER A 263 13.10 5.35 -14.90
CA SER A 263 11.79 5.62 -14.30
C SER A 263 10.67 5.12 -15.19
N ASN A 264 10.06 4.00 -14.80
CA ASN A 264 8.92 3.43 -15.50
C ASN A 264 7.60 4.13 -15.10
N LEU A 265 7.46 5.40 -15.51
CA LEU A 265 6.35 6.29 -15.17
C LEU A 265 4.95 5.67 -15.33
N PRO A 266 4.63 4.94 -16.42
CA PRO A 266 3.30 4.36 -16.58
C PRO A 266 2.91 3.36 -15.50
N GLN A 267 3.88 2.76 -14.81
CA GLN A 267 3.64 1.83 -13.71
C GLN A 267 3.85 2.46 -12.34
N THR A 268 4.91 3.24 -12.17
CA THR A 268 5.31 3.77 -10.86
C THR A 268 4.62 5.08 -10.52
N ARG A 269 4.20 5.84 -11.53
CA ARG A 269 3.45 7.09 -11.42
C ARG A 269 2.25 7.09 -12.37
N THR A 270 1.45 6.06 -12.35
CA THR A 270 0.32 5.87 -13.27
C THR A 270 -0.58 7.10 -13.42
N PRO A 271 -0.94 7.83 -12.35
CA PRO A 271 -1.73 9.05 -12.46
C PRO A 271 -1.08 10.17 -13.26
N ASP A 272 0.25 10.25 -13.26
CA ASP A 272 1.01 11.29 -13.95
C ASP A 272 1.43 10.87 -15.38
N ALA A 273 1.23 9.61 -15.72
CA ALA A 273 1.69 9.07 -17.02
C ALA A 273 1.09 9.80 -18.21
N HIS A 274 -0.10 10.39 -18.08
CA HIS A 274 -0.71 11.15 -19.18
C HIS A 274 0.09 12.39 -19.54
N PHE A 275 0.67 13.11 -18.58
CA PHE A 275 1.54 14.26 -18.89
C PHE A 275 2.75 13.85 -19.72
N TYR A 276 3.37 12.72 -19.37
CA TYR A 276 4.49 12.16 -20.11
C TYR A 276 4.12 11.79 -21.55
N VAL A 277 2.98 11.15 -21.73
CA VAL A 277 2.51 10.71 -23.04
C VAL A 277 2.02 11.88 -23.88
N GLU A 278 1.25 12.79 -23.30
CA GLU A 278 0.58 13.90 -23.99
C GLU A 278 1.55 15.06 -24.32
N ALA A 279 2.64 15.23 -23.58
CA ALA A 279 3.69 16.20 -23.92
C ALA A 279 4.20 16.01 -25.35
N ARG A 280 4.22 14.77 -25.86
CA ARG A 280 4.60 14.46 -27.24
C ARG A 280 3.69 15.11 -28.29
N TYR A 281 2.40 15.28 -27.98
CA TYR A 281 1.47 15.98 -28.88
C TYR A 281 1.79 17.47 -29.01
N ARG A 282 2.58 18.00 -28.09
CA ARG A 282 3.09 19.37 -28.11
C ARG A 282 4.49 19.46 -28.73
N GLY A 283 5.03 18.36 -29.26
CA GLY A 283 6.33 18.31 -29.92
C GLY A 283 7.51 17.92 -29.00
N THR A 284 7.25 17.64 -27.72
CA THR A 284 8.29 17.19 -26.79
C THR A 284 8.95 15.90 -27.29
N LYS A 285 10.26 15.87 -27.31
CA LYS A 285 11.05 14.67 -27.59
C LYS A 285 11.40 13.95 -26.29
N ILE A 286 11.45 12.62 -26.34
CA ILE A 286 11.69 11.80 -25.17
C ILE A 286 12.85 10.84 -25.42
N ALA A 287 13.81 10.82 -24.49
CA ALA A 287 14.81 9.77 -24.37
C ALA A 287 14.53 8.90 -23.15
N ALA A 288 14.54 7.59 -23.33
CA ALA A 288 14.44 6.61 -22.25
C ALA A 288 15.80 5.93 -22.06
N ILE A 289 16.31 5.97 -20.83
CA ILE A 289 17.54 5.29 -20.43
C ILE A 289 17.15 4.16 -19.50
N SER A 290 17.30 2.92 -19.94
CA SER A 290 16.88 1.74 -19.19
C SER A 290 17.53 0.47 -19.74
N PRO A 291 17.99 -0.45 -18.91
CA PRO A 291 18.57 -1.72 -19.36
C PRO A 291 17.56 -2.66 -20.03
N ASP A 292 16.26 -2.41 -19.86
CA ASP A 292 15.17 -3.19 -20.45
C ASP A 292 14.20 -2.29 -21.23
N TYR A 293 13.47 -2.90 -22.16
CA TYR A 293 12.42 -2.19 -22.92
C TYR A 293 11.12 -2.20 -22.09
N ALA A 294 11.10 -1.36 -21.06
CA ALA A 294 9.94 -1.22 -20.15
C ALA A 294 8.82 -0.36 -20.76
N ASP A 295 7.69 -0.25 -20.06
CA ASP A 295 6.49 0.42 -20.59
C ASP A 295 6.70 1.88 -20.98
N PHE A 296 7.59 2.61 -20.34
CA PHE A 296 7.87 4.00 -20.65
C PHE A 296 8.69 4.16 -21.94
N THR A 297 9.47 3.14 -22.32
CA THR A 297 10.32 3.21 -23.51
C THR A 297 9.52 3.24 -24.81
N LYS A 298 8.30 2.67 -24.82
CA LYS A 298 7.44 2.69 -26.01
C LYS A 298 6.99 4.10 -26.42
N PHE A 299 7.10 5.07 -25.52
CA PHE A 299 6.76 6.47 -25.79
C PHE A 299 7.99 7.33 -26.12
N ALA A 300 9.17 6.77 -26.03
CA ALA A 300 10.41 7.47 -26.29
C ALA A 300 10.74 7.53 -27.80
N ASP A 301 11.35 8.65 -28.21
CA ASP A 301 11.96 8.79 -29.54
C ASP A 301 13.31 8.06 -29.59
N HIS A 302 14.00 7.99 -28.45
CA HIS A 302 15.30 7.34 -28.31
C HIS A 302 15.33 6.44 -27.09
N TRP A 303 15.80 5.21 -27.26
CA TRP A 303 16.07 4.30 -26.16
C TRP A 303 17.58 4.02 -26.08
N LEU A 304 18.12 4.21 -24.90
CA LEU A 304 19.52 3.95 -24.53
C LEU A 304 19.52 2.80 -23.52
N PRO A 305 19.90 1.59 -23.92
CA PRO A 305 19.93 0.41 -23.04
C PRO A 305 21.10 0.48 -22.04
#